data_b686b4b3b263f22f104cc34abe4f593d
#
_entry.id   b686b4b3b263f22f104cc34abe4f593d
#
_cell.length_a   1.000
_cell.length_b   1.000
_cell.length_c   1.000
_cell.angle_alpha   90.00
_cell.angle_beta   90.00
_cell.angle_gamma   90.00
#
_symmetry.space_group_name_H-M   'P 1'
#
loop_
_entity.id
_entity.type
_entity.pdbx_description
1 polymer ?
#
loop_
_entity_poly.entity_id
_entity_poly.type
_entity_poly.pdbx_seq_one_letter_code
_entity_poly.pdbx_strand_id
1 'polypeptide(L)'
;MIFEKPEDLERERNAIEKFVSLFGGSYQKLGQFDIDFKVFDKDKTLIAYVEVKGRKKDMSNAYPLPISLEKVSKLVGKRLNPVVVWACTDGIIYGKVYELTGEVKWGGRPPREGSVNDDELMIYYPKQKGFKYLKF
;
A
#
# COMPACT_ATOMS: atom_id res chain seq x y z
N MET A 1 -1.92 -10.40 16.13
CA MET A 1 -2.62 -11.22 15.12
C MET A 1 -3.46 -10.30 14.24
N ILE A 2 -3.28 -10.39 12.95
CA ILE A 2 -4.02 -9.56 12.00
C ILE A 2 -5.13 -10.42 11.41
N PHE A 3 -6.37 -10.01 11.68
CA PHE A 3 -7.53 -10.64 11.06
C PHE A 3 -7.91 -9.83 9.82
N GLU A 4 -7.59 -10.36 8.65
CA GLU A 4 -8.06 -9.76 7.41
C GLU A 4 -9.49 -10.24 7.14
N LYS A 5 -10.39 -9.30 6.94
CA LYS A 5 -11.77 -9.61 6.57
C LYS A 5 -11.83 -9.94 5.08
N PRO A 6 -12.82 -10.72 4.63
CA PRO A 6 -12.98 -11.00 3.19
C PRO A 6 -13.07 -9.73 2.34
N GLU A 7 -13.71 -8.69 2.85
CA GLU A 7 -13.82 -7.40 2.14
C GLU A 7 -12.45 -6.72 1.96
N ASP A 8 -11.56 -6.85 2.95
CA ASP A 8 -10.23 -6.28 2.88
C ASP A 8 -9.37 -7.02 1.84
N LEU A 9 -9.48 -8.34 1.78
CA LEU A 9 -8.78 -9.16 0.78
C LEU A 9 -9.28 -8.85 -0.63
N GLU A 10 -10.58 -8.65 -0.81
CA GLU A 10 -11.16 -8.29 -2.10
C GLU A 10 -10.69 -6.90 -2.55
N ARG A 11 -10.68 -5.93 -1.62
CA ARG A 11 -10.19 -4.58 -1.92
C ARG A 11 -8.73 -4.60 -2.33
N GLU A 12 -7.91 -5.35 -1.62
CA GLU A 12 -6.49 -5.52 -1.93
C GLU A 12 -6.30 -6.13 -3.32
N ARG A 13 -7.04 -7.19 -3.63
CA ARG A 13 -6.99 -7.85 -4.93
C ARG A 13 -7.40 -6.91 -6.05
N ASN A 14 -8.51 -6.20 -5.89
CA ASN A 14 -8.98 -5.23 -6.88
C ASN A 14 -7.95 -4.15 -7.14
N ALA A 15 -7.30 -3.69 -6.10
CA ALA A 15 -6.27 -2.65 -6.21
C ALA A 15 -5.04 -3.15 -6.98
N ILE A 16 -4.52 -4.32 -6.66
CA ILE A 16 -3.33 -4.84 -7.35
C ILE A 16 -3.64 -5.20 -8.80
N GLU A 17 -4.83 -5.74 -9.08
CA GLU A 17 -5.26 -6.04 -10.45
C GLU A 17 -5.36 -4.75 -11.28
N LYS A 18 -5.90 -3.70 -10.68
CA LYS A 18 -5.97 -2.39 -11.34
C LYS A 18 -4.57 -1.85 -11.63
N PHE A 19 -3.67 -1.96 -10.69
CA PHE A 19 -2.30 -1.50 -10.86
C PHE A 19 -1.58 -2.25 -12.00
N VAL A 20 -1.62 -3.58 -12.02
CA VAL A 20 -0.95 -4.35 -13.07
C VAL A 20 -1.61 -4.22 -14.43
N SER A 21 -2.88 -3.80 -14.49
CA SER A 21 -3.57 -3.56 -15.76
C SER A 21 -2.93 -2.45 -16.58
N LEU A 22 -2.16 -1.56 -15.93
CA LEU A 22 -1.47 -0.45 -16.61
C LEU A 22 -0.45 -0.91 -17.65
N PHE A 23 0.12 -2.09 -17.48
CA PHE A 23 1.21 -2.55 -18.35
C PHE A 23 1.06 -4.02 -18.78
N GLY A 24 -0.10 -4.59 -18.59
CA GLY A 24 -0.38 -5.97 -18.99
C GLY A 24 0.40 -7.03 -18.22
N GLY A 25 0.79 -6.70 -16.99
CA GLY A 25 1.59 -7.59 -16.17
C GLY A 25 0.78 -8.56 -15.33
N SER A 26 1.46 -9.17 -14.38
CA SER A 26 0.88 -10.12 -13.43
C SER A 26 1.45 -9.87 -12.04
N TYR A 27 0.88 -10.55 -11.04
CA TYR A 27 1.34 -10.41 -9.66
C TYR A 27 1.31 -11.75 -8.94
N GLN A 28 2.09 -11.83 -7.87
CA GLN A 28 2.09 -12.98 -6.96
C GLN A 28 2.00 -12.44 -5.53
N LYS A 29 1.01 -12.91 -4.78
CA LYS A 29 0.87 -12.55 -3.37
C LYS A 29 1.93 -13.28 -2.56
N LEU A 30 2.60 -12.55 -1.67
CA LEU A 30 3.62 -13.10 -0.78
C LEU A 30 2.99 -13.50 0.56
N GLY A 31 3.79 -14.13 1.43
CA GLY A 31 3.32 -14.60 2.74
C GLY A 31 2.97 -13.46 3.69
N GLN A 32 2.20 -13.78 4.74
CA GLN A 32 1.63 -12.77 5.64
C GLN A 32 2.66 -11.93 6.43
N PHE A 33 3.90 -12.38 6.52
CA PHE A 33 4.97 -11.65 7.20
C PHE A 33 5.89 -10.90 6.25
N ASP A 34 5.55 -10.89 4.97
CA ASP A 34 6.30 -10.19 3.93
C ASP A 34 5.47 -9.01 3.40
N ILE A 35 6.03 -8.29 2.46
CA ILE A 35 5.27 -7.31 1.68
C ILE A 35 4.19 -8.02 0.88
N ASP A 36 3.20 -7.28 0.40
CA ASP A 36 2.02 -7.91 -0.18
C ASP A 36 2.29 -8.65 -1.50
N PHE A 37 3.00 -8.03 -2.46
CA PHE A 37 3.07 -8.57 -3.81
C PHE A 37 4.41 -8.40 -4.50
N LYS A 38 4.75 -9.43 -5.31
CA LYS A 38 5.70 -9.28 -6.42
C LYS A 38 4.90 -8.93 -7.67
N VAL A 39 5.44 -8.03 -8.48
CA VAL A 39 4.81 -7.62 -9.73
C VAL A 39 5.74 -7.90 -10.90
N PHE A 40 5.19 -8.52 -11.93
CA PHE A 40 5.91 -8.93 -13.15
C PHE A 40 5.35 -8.19 -14.35
N ASP A 41 6.20 -7.89 -15.32
CA ASP A 41 5.76 -7.32 -16.59
C ASP A 41 5.14 -8.40 -17.50
N LYS A 42 4.74 -8.01 -18.71
CA LYS A 42 4.14 -8.93 -19.69
C LYS A 42 5.09 -10.06 -20.11
N ASP A 43 6.39 -9.86 -19.97
CA ASP A 43 7.42 -10.85 -20.31
C ASP A 43 7.82 -11.70 -19.10
N LYS A 44 7.07 -11.58 -18.00
CA LYS A 44 7.28 -12.31 -16.73
C LYS A 44 8.58 -11.93 -16.02
N THR A 45 9.11 -10.75 -16.29
CA THR A 45 10.24 -10.20 -15.57
C THR A 45 9.75 -9.51 -14.28
N LEU A 46 10.37 -9.82 -13.15
CA LEU A 46 10.06 -9.16 -11.88
C LEU A 46 10.49 -7.69 -11.96
N ILE A 47 9.54 -6.77 -11.84
CA ILE A 47 9.80 -5.33 -12.01
C ILE A 47 9.55 -4.51 -10.76
N ALA A 48 8.80 -4.99 -9.79
CA ALA A 48 8.50 -4.22 -8.59
C ALA A 48 8.06 -5.10 -7.44
N TYR A 49 8.24 -4.57 -6.23
CA TYR A 49 7.57 -5.06 -5.04
C TYR A 49 6.55 -4.02 -4.62
N VAL A 50 5.36 -4.47 -4.27
CA VAL A 50 4.22 -3.59 -4.02
C VAL A 50 3.57 -3.91 -2.69
N GLU A 51 3.31 -2.86 -1.91
CA GLU A 51 2.51 -2.93 -0.70
C GLU A 51 1.17 -2.25 -0.97
N VAL A 52 0.07 -2.91 -0.66
CA VAL A 52 -1.27 -2.37 -0.81
C VAL A 52 -1.83 -2.00 0.56
N LYS A 53 -2.25 -0.77 0.70
CA LYS A 53 -2.85 -0.25 1.94
C LYS A 53 -4.29 0.17 1.67
N GLY A 54 -5.24 -0.38 2.42
CA GLY A 54 -6.63 0.06 2.35
C GLY A 54 -6.79 1.51 2.82
N ARG A 55 -7.63 2.27 2.12
CA ARG A 55 -7.96 3.64 2.50
C ARG A 55 -9.45 3.85 2.27
N LYS A 56 -10.23 3.81 3.35
CA LYS A 56 -11.70 3.89 3.28
C LYS A 56 -12.21 5.31 3.04
N LYS A 57 -11.64 5.97 2.03
CA LYS A 57 -12.02 7.31 1.55
C LYS A 57 -11.89 7.32 0.05
N ASP A 58 -12.58 8.25 -0.61
CA ASP A 58 -12.36 8.46 -2.03
C ASP A 58 -11.00 9.14 -2.25
N MET A 59 -10.51 9.09 -3.48
CA MET A 59 -9.19 9.62 -3.79
C MET A 59 -9.06 11.12 -3.49
N SER A 60 -10.12 11.88 -3.65
CA SER A 60 -10.11 13.33 -3.42
C SER A 60 -9.98 13.70 -1.94
N ASN A 61 -10.36 12.79 -1.04
CA ASN A 61 -10.35 13.01 0.41
C ASN A 61 -9.35 12.12 1.16
N ALA A 62 -8.47 11.45 0.43
CA ALA A 62 -7.62 10.41 1.02
C ALA A 62 -6.40 10.95 1.78
N TYR A 63 -5.97 12.17 1.51
CA TYR A 63 -4.75 12.72 2.09
C TYR A 63 -4.92 13.24 3.51
N PRO A 64 -3.88 13.15 4.34
CA PRO A 64 -2.59 12.52 4.06
C PRO A 64 -2.72 11.00 3.98
N LEU A 65 -1.88 10.37 3.17
CA LEU A 65 -1.90 8.92 2.98
C LEU A 65 -1.02 8.24 4.04
N PRO A 66 -1.60 7.38 4.88
CA PRO A 66 -0.85 6.74 5.95
C PRO A 66 -0.32 5.38 5.53
N ILE A 67 0.84 5.02 6.05
CA ILE A 67 1.35 3.66 5.98
C ILE A 67 2.35 3.44 7.12
N SER A 68 2.41 2.21 7.63
CA SER A 68 3.36 1.83 8.66
C SER A 68 4.81 2.00 8.18
N LEU A 69 5.65 2.60 9.02
CA LEU A 69 7.08 2.71 8.74
C LEU A 69 7.72 1.32 8.58
N GLU A 70 7.29 0.34 9.37
CA GLU A 70 7.79 -1.03 9.27
C GLU A 70 7.52 -1.62 7.89
N LYS A 71 6.33 -1.42 7.35
CA LYS A 71 5.96 -1.91 6.01
C LYS A 71 6.81 -1.27 4.92
N VAL A 72 7.00 0.03 4.98
CA VAL A 72 7.84 0.75 4.02
C VAL A 72 9.29 0.29 4.12
N SER A 73 9.80 0.08 5.34
CA SER A 73 11.16 -0.40 5.54
C SER A 73 11.39 -1.78 4.93
N LYS A 74 10.44 -2.69 5.11
CA LYS A 74 10.49 -4.02 4.48
C LYS A 74 10.46 -3.93 2.97
N LEU A 75 9.61 -3.07 2.44
CA LEU A 75 9.45 -2.86 1.01
C LEU A 75 10.73 -2.32 0.38
N VAL A 76 11.32 -1.31 0.99
CA VAL A 76 12.59 -0.72 0.52
C VAL A 76 13.73 -1.72 0.63
N GLY A 77 13.72 -2.57 1.64
CA GLY A 77 14.72 -3.62 1.86
C GLY A 77 14.80 -4.65 0.72
N LYS A 78 13.76 -4.78 -0.08
CA LYS A 78 13.77 -5.66 -1.25
C LYS A 78 14.63 -5.13 -2.41
N ARG A 79 14.97 -3.85 -2.40
CA ARG A 79 15.89 -3.19 -3.35
C ARG A 79 15.46 -3.27 -4.81
N LEU A 80 14.17 -3.26 -5.07
CA LEU A 80 13.64 -3.26 -6.43
C LEU A 80 12.32 -2.49 -6.47
N ASN A 81 12.34 -1.29 -7.07
CA ASN A 81 11.15 -0.45 -7.31
C ASN A 81 10.06 -0.59 -6.22
N PRO A 82 10.30 -0.08 -5.01
CA PRO A 82 9.27 -0.15 -3.97
C PRO A 82 8.12 0.78 -4.30
N VAL A 83 6.92 0.19 -4.44
CA VAL A 83 5.70 0.92 -4.79
C VAL A 83 4.66 0.70 -3.69
N VAL A 84 3.98 1.76 -3.29
CA VAL A 84 2.81 1.66 -2.42
C VAL A 84 1.57 2.01 -3.20
N VAL A 85 0.54 1.20 -3.03
CA VAL A 85 -0.79 1.40 -3.62
C VAL A 85 -1.78 1.58 -2.48
N TRP A 86 -2.48 2.72 -2.45
CA TRP A 86 -3.59 2.94 -1.52
C TRP A 86 -4.89 2.62 -2.24
N ALA A 87 -5.61 1.62 -1.72
CA ALA A 87 -6.89 1.18 -2.26
C ALA A 87 -8.00 2.06 -1.68
N CYS A 88 -8.40 3.08 -2.43
CA CYS A 88 -9.48 3.99 -2.07
C CYS A 88 -10.83 3.43 -2.51
N THR A 89 -11.92 4.11 -2.18
CA THR A 89 -13.27 3.64 -2.51
C THR A 89 -13.59 3.70 -4.00
N ASP A 90 -13.00 4.65 -4.72
CA ASP A 90 -13.27 4.91 -6.14
C ASP A 90 -12.10 4.61 -7.07
N GLY A 91 -10.98 4.14 -6.53
CA GLY A 91 -9.81 3.85 -7.34
C GLY A 91 -8.58 3.64 -6.49
N ILE A 92 -7.41 3.77 -7.11
CA ILE A 92 -6.13 3.63 -6.42
C ILE A 92 -5.31 4.91 -6.55
N ILE A 93 -4.54 5.20 -5.49
CA ILE A 93 -3.46 6.19 -5.52
C ILE A 93 -2.18 5.40 -5.34
N TYR A 94 -1.20 5.61 -6.21
CA TYR A 94 0.05 4.87 -6.11
C TYR A 94 1.25 5.77 -6.36
N GLY A 95 2.40 5.34 -5.85
CA GLY A 95 3.65 6.05 -6.06
C GLY A 95 4.85 5.20 -5.70
N LYS A 96 6.00 5.56 -6.28
CA LYS A 96 7.27 4.94 -5.96
C LYS A 96 7.83 5.58 -4.69
N VAL A 97 8.19 4.77 -3.70
CA VAL A 97 8.66 5.28 -2.40
C VAL A 97 9.80 6.27 -2.56
N TYR A 98 10.75 6.02 -3.48
CA TYR A 98 11.90 6.89 -3.67
C TYR A 98 11.55 8.26 -4.27
N GLU A 99 10.36 8.42 -4.80
CA GLU A 99 9.88 9.68 -5.36
C GLU A 99 8.97 10.46 -4.41
N LEU A 100 8.75 9.92 -3.20
CA LEU A 100 7.80 10.48 -2.25
C LEU A 100 8.51 10.99 -1.00
N THR A 101 7.97 12.06 -0.43
CA THR A 101 8.41 12.60 0.85
C THR A 101 7.25 12.58 1.83
N GLY A 102 7.44 11.95 2.97
CA GLY A 102 6.42 11.84 4.00
C GLY A 102 6.95 12.29 5.36
N GLU A 103 6.04 12.42 6.31
CA GLU A 103 6.36 12.77 7.69
C GLU A 103 6.18 11.55 8.57
N VAL A 104 7.22 11.22 9.34
CA VAL A 104 7.16 10.11 10.30
C VAL A 104 6.69 10.65 11.65
N LYS A 105 5.66 10.03 12.19
CA LYS A 105 5.18 10.35 13.54
C LYS A 105 4.41 9.17 14.13
N TRP A 106 4.23 9.20 15.44
CA TRP A 106 3.41 8.19 16.09
C TRP A 106 1.98 8.29 15.60
N GLY A 107 1.41 7.17 15.22
CA GLY A 107 0.02 7.01 14.86
C GLY A 107 -0.49 5.73 15.45
N GLY A 108 -1.75 5.45 15.27
CA GLY A 108 -2.35 4.24 15.77
C GLY A 108 -3.81 4.43 16.07
N ARG A 109 -4.43 3.36 16.56
CA ARG A 109 -5.83 3.37 16.95
C ARG A 109 -5.95 3.63 18.43
N PRO A 110 -7.07 4.23 18.89
CA PRO A 110 -7.35 4.26 20.31
C PRO A 110 -7.32 2.84 20.90
N PRO A 111 -6.82 2.65 22.13
CA PRO A 111 -6.81 1.33 22.74
C PRO A 111 -8.20 0.71 22.75
N ARG A 112 -8.29 -0.54 22.35
CA ARG A 112 -9.52 -1.32 22.43
C ARG A 112 -9.51 -2.13 23.72
N GLU A 113 -10.69 -2.47 24.21
CA GLU A 113 -10.81 -3.37 25.35
C GLU A 113 -10.06 -4.67 25.05
N GLY A 114 -9.15 -5.05 25.96
CA GLY A 114 -8.33 -6.25 25.81
C GLY A 114 -7.13 -6.11 24.89
N SER A 115 -6.95 -4.96 24.26
CA SER A 115 -5.74 -4.72 23.47
C SER A 115 -4.67 -4.02 24.27
N VAL A 116 -3.41 -4.32 23.96
CA VAL A 116 -2.27 -3.59 24.47
C VAL A 116 -2.12 -2.34 23.59
N ASN A 117 -1.05 -1.65 23.63
CA ASN A 117 -0.82 -0.42 22.89
C ASN A 117 -0.83 -0.67 21.37
N ASP A 118 -1.71 0.03 20.64
CA ASP A 118 -1.80 -0.05 19.18
C ASP A 118 -0.97 1.05 18.48
N ASP A 119 -0.19 1.83 19.23
CA ASP A 119 0.64 2.89 18.65
C ASP A 119 1.80 2.30 17.86
N GLU A 120 2.05 2.86 16.69
CA GLU A 120 3.20 2.52 15.86
C GLU A 120 3.70 3.74 15.10
N LEU A 121 4.94 3.65 14.65
CA LEU A 121 5.49 4.71 13.79
C LEU A 121 4.86 4.60 12.40
N MET A 122 4.29 5.70 11.95
CA MET A 122 3.62 5.83 10.67
C MET A 122 4.32 6.87 9.81
N ILE A 123 4.21 6.70 8.51
CA ILE A 123 4.56 7.75 7.56
C ILE A 123 3.25 8.29 7.00
N TYR A 124 3.13 9.63 6.97
CA TYR A 124 1.99 10.32 6.37
C TYR A 124 2.48 11.11 5.17
N TYR A 125 1.92 10.79 4.02
CA TYR A 125 2.31 11.43 2.76
C TYR A 125 1.28 12.49 2.37
N PRO A 126 1.67 13.76 2.31
CA PRO A 126 0.80 14.80 1.76
C PRO A 126 0.70 14.68 0.25
N LYS A 127 -0.32 15.30 -0.32
CA LYS A 127 -0.49 15.34 -1.77
C LYS A 127 0.75 15.96 -2.41
N GLN A 128 1.30 15.30 -3.42
CA GLN A 128 2.53 15.71 -4.07
C GLN A 128 2.65 15.11 -5.48
N LYS A 129 3.60 15.62 -6.24
CA LYS A 129 3.77 15.30 -7.66
C LYS A 129 4.01 13.80 -7.95
N GLY A 130 4.63 13.07 -7.03
CA GLY A 130 4.96 11.64 -7.23
C GLY A 130 3.77 10.70 -7.25
N PHE A 131 2.58 11.15 -6.81
CA PHE A 131 1.39 10.30 -6.80
C PHE A 131 0.68 10.28 -8.14
N LYS A 132 0.17 9.10 -8.48
CA LYS A 132 -0.65 8.86 -9.66
C LYS A 132 -1.98 8.24 -9.25
N TYR A 133 -2.98 8.41 -10.08
CA TYR A 133 -4.36 8.06 -9.77
C TYR A 133 -4.96 7.21 -10.88
N LEU A 134 -5.77 6.23 -10.49
CA LEU A 134 -6.46 5.39 -11.47
C LEU A 134 -7.80 4.94 -10.89
N LYS A 135 -8.89 5.35 -11.52
CA LYS A 135 -10.23 4.95 -11.10
C LYS A 135 -10.50 3.49 -11.45
N PHE A 136 -11.26 2.86 -10.58
CA PHE A 136 -11.76 1.51 -10.86
C PHE A 136 -12.66 1.47 -12.09
#